data_a6f5b796c7cb6a58248df877feedfe23
#
_entry.id   a6f5b796c7cb6a58248df877feedfe23
#
_cell.length_a   1.000
_cell.length_b   1.000
_cell.length_c   1.000
_cell.angle_alpha   90.00
_cell.angle_beta   90.00
_cell.angle_gamma   90.00
#
_symmetry.space_group_name_H-M   'P 1'
#
loop_
_entity.id
_entity.type
_entity.pdbx_description
1 polymer ?
#
loop_
_entity_poly.entity_id
_entity_poly.type
_entity_poly.pdbx_seq_one_letter_code
_entity_poly.pdbx_strand_id
1 'polypeptide(L)' 'DKKMPGIIIELKVLKDGVAESRIDSELEASAKEALAQIERQQYVTAMKQQGITHFFKVGVSFYKKHVKLLSDTE' A
#
# COMPACT_ATOMS: atom_id res chain seq x y z
N ASP A 1 10.32 -17.56 -21.02
CA ASP A 1 10.05 -17.32 -19.67
C ASP A 1 9.38 -15.99 -19.36
N LYS A 2 8.53 -15.98 -18.41
CA LYS A 2 7.70 -14.83 -18.18
C LYS A 2 8.05 -14.16 -16.90
N LYS A 3 8.85 -13.17 -16.96
CA LYS A 3 9.23 -12.40 -15.78
C LYS A 3 8.16 -11.37 -15.49
N MET A 4 7.03 -11.82 -15.05
CA MET A 4 5.95 -10.90 -14.74
C MET A 4 6.21 -10.24 -13.40
N PRO A 5 5.95 -8.94 -13.29
CA PRO A 5 6.13 -8.25 -12.01
C PRO A 5 5.09 -8.70 -10.99
N GLY A 6 5.48 -8.66 -9.73
CA GLY A 6 4.55 -8.88 -8.64
C GLY A 6 3.96 -7.55 -8.21
N ILE A 7 2.69 -7.58 -7.81
CA ILE A 7 2.01 -6.40 -7.31
C ILE A 7 1.40 -6.75 -5.98
N ILE A 8 1.71 -5.95 -4.95
CA ILE A 8 1.17 -6.14 -3.62
C ILE A 8 0.44 -4.87 -3.25
N ILE A 9 -0.82 -5.00 -2.90
CA ILE A 9 -1.66 -3.86 -2.55
C ILE A 9 -2.18 -4.06 -1.15
N GLU A 10 -1.99 -3.06 -0.31
CA GLU A 10 -2.55 -3.05 1.04
C GLU A 10 -3.53 -1.91 1.13
N LEU A 11 -4.74 -2.18 1.60
CA LEU A 11 -5.81 -1.21 1.69
C LEU A 11 -6.05 -0.82 3.14
N LYS A 12 -6.26 0.46 3.37
CA LYS A 12 -6.61 1.00 4.68
C LYS A 12 -7.80 1.92 4.54
N VAL A 13 -8.68 1.89 5.52
CA VAL A 13 -9.84 2.76 5.54
C VAL A 13 -9.77 3.57 6.84
N LEU A 14 -9.87 4.89 6.73
CA LEU A 14 -9.87 5.75 7.90
C LEU A 14 -11.20 5.62 8.62
N LYS A 15 -11.15 5.74 9.94
CA LYS A 15 -12.37 5.76 10.73
C LYS A 15 -13.09 7.08 10.54
N ASP A 16 -14.40 7.06 10.75
CA ASP A 16 -15.20 8.28 10.65
C ASP A 16 -14.73 9.32 11.66
N GLY A 17 -15.05 10.56 11.34
CA GLY A 17 -14.76 11.64 12.27
C GLY A 17 -13.50 12.43 11.98
N VAL A 18 -12.91 12.24 10.82
CA VAL A 18 -11.73 13.01 10.44
C VAL A 18 -12.15 14.41 10.01
N ALA A 19 -11.55 15.43 10.61
CA ALA A 19 -11.84 16.80 10.24
C ALA A 19 -11.41 17.06 8.81
N GLU A 20 -12.18 17.86 8.09
CA GLU A 20 -11.93 18.07 6.68
C GLU A 20 -10.53 18.59 6.40
N SER A 21 -10.03 19.47 7.27
CA SER A 21 -8.69 20.02 7.11
C SER A 21 -7.59 18.98 7.31
N ARG A 22 -7.92 17.82 7.83
CA ARG A 22 -6.94 16.78 8.13
C ARG A 22 -7.07 15.55 7.23
N ILE A 23 -8.04 15.54 6.35
CA ILE A 23 -8.28 14.34 5.55
C ILE A 23 -7.05 13.97 4.73
N ASP A 24 -6.45 14.93 4.05
CA ASP A 24 -5.33 14.62 3.17
C ASP A 24 -4.14 14.09 3.96
N SER A 25 -3.79 14.73 5.06
CA SER A 25 -2.65 14.29 5.85
C SER A 25 -2.90 12.94 6.52
N GLU A 26 -4.14 12.69 6.95
CA GLU A 26 -4.47 11.41 7.54
C GLU A 26 -4.45 10.30 6.50
N LEU A 27 -4.95 10.58 5.29
CA LEU A 27 -4.89 9.60 4.22
C LEU A 27 -3.44 9.27 3.85
N GLU A 28 -2.59 10.28 3.78
CA GLU A 28 -1.20 10.03 3.45
C GLU A 28 -0.51 9.19 4.52
N ALA A 29 -0.76 9.50 5.79
CA ALA A 29 -0.17 8.72 6.88
C ALA A 29 -0.66 7.28 6.81
N SER A 30 -1.94 7.08 6.51
CA SER A 30 -2.51 5.74 6.42
C SER A 30 -1.94 4.97 5.24
N ALA A 31 -1.75 5.63 4.10
CA ALA A 31 -1.15 4.96 2.94
C ALA A 31 0.30 4.58 3.21
N LYS A 32 1.04 5.43 3.94
CA LYS A 32 2.40 5.09 4.34
C LYS A 32 2.41 3.89 5.28
N GLU A 33 1.45 3.83 6.19
CA GLU A 33 1.34 2.69 7.08
C GLU A 33 1.01 1.42 6.30
N ALA A 34 0.19 1.54 5.26
CA ALA A 34 -0.12 0.40 4.42
C ALA A 34 1.15 -0.14 3.76
N LEU A 35 2.00 0.74 3.23
CA LEU A 35 3.26 0.30 2.66
C LEU A 35 4.15 -0.37 3.71
N ALA A 36 4.20 0.20 4.91
CA ALA A 36 5.01 -0.38 5.97
C ALA A 36 4.49 -1.77 6.36
N GLN A 37 3.17 -1.96 6.31
CA GLN A 37 2.60 -3.25 6.62
C GLN A 37 3.00 -4.31 5.60
N ILE A 38 3.10 -3.94 4.33
CA ILE A 38 3.56 -4.86 3.30
C ILE A 38 4.95 -5.39 3.66
N GLU A 39 5.83 -4.51 4.14
CA GLU A 39 7.17 -4.94 4.54
C GLU A 39 7.12 -5.88 5.74
N ARG A 40 6.29 -5.55 6.72
CA ARG A 40 6.21 -6.37 7.94
C ARG A 40 5.64 -7.75 7.68
N GLN A 41 4.77 -7.88 6.66
CA GLN A 41 4.13 -9.15 6.37
C GLN A 41 5.00 -10.09 5.53
N GLN A 42 6.14 -9.59 5.07
CA GLN A 42 7.10 -10.38 4.31
C GLN A 42 6.51 -10.95 3.01
N TYR A 43 5.56 -10.25 2.43
CA TYR A 43 4.99 -10.70 1.15
C TYR A 43 6.06 -10.79 0.07
N VAL A 44 7.01 -9.84 0.08
CA VAL A 44 8.06 -9.81 -0.93
C VAL A 44 8.91 -11.09 -0.85
N THR A 45 9.22 -11.53 0.38
CA THR A 45 10.01 -12.74 0.55
C THR A 45 9.32 -13.94 -0.08
N ALA A 46 8.01 -14.08 0.18
CA ALA A 46 7.26 -15.20 -0.37
C ALA A 46 7.26 -15.16 -1.90
N MET A 47 7.11 -13.98 -2.48
CA MET A 47 7.09 -13.86 -3.93
C MET A 47 8.45 -14.13 -4.55
N LYS A 48 9.53 -13.74 -3.88
CA LYS A 48 10.86 -14.05 -4.37
C LYS A 48 11.11 -15.55 -4.42
N GLN A 49 10.54 -16.28 -3.47
CA GLN A 49 10.67 -17.73 -3.46
C GLN A 49 9.96 -18.38 -4.63
N GLN A 50 9.03 -17.65 -5.25
CA GLN A 50 8.33 -18.12 -6.43
C GLN A 50 8.98 -17.63 -7.72
N GLY A 51 10.14 -16.98 -7.62
CA GLY A 51 10.87 -16.53 -8.80
C GLY A 51 10.51 -15.15 -9.30
N ILE A 52 9.68 -14.42 -8.55
CA ILE A 52 9.31 -13.06 -8.94
C ILE A 52 10.40 -12.12 -8.44
N THR A 53 10.96 -11.31 -9.34
CA THR A 53 12.10 -10.48 -9.01
C THR A 53 11.81 -8.98 -9.03
N HIS A 54 10.69 -8.56 -9.61
CA HIS A 54 10.29 -7.16 -9.63
C HIS A 54 8.96 -7.02 -8.93
N PHE A 55 8.87 -6.03 -8.04
CA PHE A 55 7.67 -5.85 -7.22
C PHE A 55 7.21 -4.42 -7.26
N PHE A 56 5.91 -4.23 -7.32
CA PHE A 56 5.27 -2.95 -7.07
C PHE A 56 4.50 -3.08 -5.77
N LYS A 57 4.75 -2.18 -4.85
CA LYS A 57 4.05 -2.16 -3.57
C LYS A 57 3.18 -0.91 -3.55
N VAL A 58 1.91 -1.09 -3.26
CA VAL A 58 0.95 0.00 -3.31
C VAL A 58 0.18 0.05 -2.01
N GLY A 59 0.25 1.19 -1.34
CA GLY A 59 -0.56 1.45 -0.17
C GLY A 59 -1.68 2.37 -0.56
N VAL A 60 -2.91 1.98 -0.27
CA VAL A 60 -4.08 2.77 -0.65
C VAL A 60 -4.90 3.03 0.60
N SER A 61 -5.26 4.29 0.81
CA SER A 61 -6.12 4.64 1.94
C SER A 61 -7.37 5.35 1.42
N PHE A 62 -8.47 5.12 2.12
CA PHE A 62 -9.77 5.64 1.73
C PHE A 62 -10.42 6.37 2.89
N TYR A 63 -11.14 7.43 2.57
CA TYR A 63 -12.03 8.08 3.51
C TYR A 63 -13.19 8.67 2.73
N LYS A 64 -14.36 8.03 2.86
CA LYS A 64 -15.56 8.45 2.11
C LYS A 64 -15.23 8.50 0.62
N LYS A 65 -15.27 9.69 0.01
CA LYS A 65 -15.00 9.83 -1.42
C LYS A 65 -13.53 10.09 -1.72
N HIS A 66 -12.70 10.15 -0.70
CA HIS A 66 -11.29 10.49 -0.87
C HIS A 66 -10.45 9.23 -0.92
N VAL A 67 -9.42 9.26 -1.75
CA VAL A 67 -8.50 8.15 -1.85
C VAL A 67 -7.08 8.70 -2.00
N LYS A 68 -6.13 8.04 -1.35
CA LYS A 68 -4.72 8.38 -1.49
C LYS A 68 -3.97 7.09 -1.80
N LEU A 69 -3.08 7.17 -2.77
CA LEU A 69 -2.31 6.02 -3.20
C LEU A 69 -0.84 6.37 -3.18
N LEU A 70 -0.05 5.54 -2.53
CA LEU A 70 1.41 5.66 -2.54
C LEU A 70 1.98 4.36 -3.04
N SER A 71 3.07 4.43 -3.79
CA SER A 71 3.66 3.24 -4.36
C SER A 71 5.17 3.25 -4.17
N ASP A 72 5.72 2.06 -4.20
CA ASP A 72 7.15 1.86 -4.11
C ASP A 72 7.50 0.66 -4.97
N THR A 73 8.74 0.59 -5.42
CA THR A 73 9.20 -0.55 -6.21
C THR A 73 10.42 -1.16 -5.56
N GLU A 74 10.58 -2.42 -5.80
CA GLU A 74 11.72 -3.15 -5.27
C GLU A 74 12.43 -3.92 -6.36
#